data_91abcf4922087f65d7366d60e40d9cc9
#
_entry.id   91abcf4922087f65d7366d60e40d9cc9
#
_cell.length_a   1.000
_cell.length_b   1.000
_cell.length_c   1.000
_cell.angle_alpha   90.00
_cell.angle_beta   90.00
_cell.angle_gamma   90.00
#
_symmetry.space_group_name_H-M   'P 1'
#
loop_
_entity.id
_entity.type
_entity.pdbx_description
1 polymer ?
#
loop_
_entity_poly.entity_id
_entity_poly.type
_entity_poly.pdbx_seq_one_letter_code
_entity_poly.pdbx_strand_id
1 'polypeptide(L)' 'MLEKRIFRYLKSKPKGSASSLEIIKDLSLKTTDEGFNSIIENLYLRDLILMPHRQIDLYSDLKYDLITISKTGRKLVQT' A
#
# COMPACT_ATOMS: atom_id res chain seq x y z
N MET A 1 5.90 12.15 -4.79
CA MET A 1 4.76 11.95 -3.90
C MET A 1 4.76 10.55 -3.32
N LEU A 2 4.35 10.44 -2.07
CA LEU A 2 4.37 9.17 -1.36
C LEU A 2 3.47 8.10 -2.02
N GLU A 3 2.31 8.52 -2.54
CA GLU A 3 1.40 7.61 -3.21
C GLU A 3 2.07 6.89 -4.38
N LYS A 4 2.81 7.64 -5.21
CA LYS A 4 3.54 7.05 -6.35
C LYS A 4 4.64 6.11 -5.88
N ARG A 5 5.33 6.45 -4.80
CA ARG A 5 6.39 5.60 -4.25
C ARG A 5 5.84 4.26 -3.79
N ILE A 6 4.71 4.28 -3.08
CA ILE A 6 4.07 3.07 -2.60
C ILE A 6 3.59 2.22 -3.79
N PHE A 7 2.96 2.86 -4.78
CA PHE A 7 2.48 2.16 -5.96
C PHE A 7 3.62 1.50 -6.73
N ARG A 8 4.71 2.23 -6.97
CA ARG A 8 5.89 1.67 -7.64
C ARG A 8 6.49 0.52 -6.87
N TYR A 9 6.53 0.65 -5.55
CA TYR A 9 7.04 -0.40 -4.70
C TYR A 9 6.24 -1.69 -4.88
N LEU A 10 4.92 -1.59 -4.88
CA LEU A 10 4.06 -2.75 -5.09
C LEU A 10 4.27 -3.36 -6.48
N LYS A 11 4.41 -2.52 -7.51
CA LYS A 11 4.66 -3.02 -8.86
C LYS A 11 5.99 -3.75 -8.98
N SER A 12 6.97 -3.38 -8.18
CA SER A 12 8.28 -4.00 -8.22
C SER A 12 8.29 -5.38 -7.55
N LYS A 13 7.29 -5.71 -6.74
CA LYS A 13 7.23 -7.01 -6.10
C LYS A 13 6.77 -8.09 -7.07
N PRO A 14 7.38 -9.27 -7.04
CA PRO A 14 7.00 -10.36 -7.98
C PRO A 14 5.52 -10.72 -7.91
N LYS A 15 4.93 -10.72 -6.70
CA LYS A 15 3.52 -11.03 -6.52
C LYS A 15 2.64 -9.79 -6.46
N GLY A 16 3.23 -8.61 -6.52
CA GLY A 16 2.49 -7.37 -6.43
C GLY A 16 1.86 -7.12 -5.06
N SER A 17 2.36 -7.77 -4.02
CA SER A 17 1.81 -7.59 -2.68
C SER A 17 2.91 -7.43 -1.65
N ALA A 18 2.59 -6.72 -0.57
CA ALA A 18 3.51 -6.49 0.54
C ALA A 18 2.70 -6.17 1.79
N SER A 19 3.28 -6.46 2.95
CA SER A 19 2.66 -6.05 4.20
C SER A 19 2.89 -4.54 4.41
N SER A 20 2.01 -3.92 5.20
CA SER A 20 2.18 -2.51 5.54
C SER A 20 3.51 -2.25 6.23
N LEU A 21 3.93 -3.15 7.13
CA LEU A 21 5.20 -3.00 7.82
C LEU A 21 6.39 -3.07 6.86
N GLU A 22 6.31 -3.95 5.88
CA GLU A 22 7.34 -4.08 4.86
C GLU A 22 7.47 -2.80 4.05
N ILE A 23 6.33 -2.24 3.63
CA ILE A 23 6.32 -0.98 2.86
C ILE A 23 6.92 0.15 3.69
N ILE A 24 6.50 0.27 4.93
CA ILE A 24 6.97 1.33 5.83
C ILE A 24 8.48 1.21 6.04
N LYS A 25 8.96 0.00 6.29
CA LYS A 25 10.38 -0.23 6.51
C LYS A 25 11.21 0.09 5.27
N ASP A 26 10.81 -0.43 4.12
CA ASP A 26 11.60 -0.30 2.90
C ASP A 26 11.59 1.12 2.34
N LEU A 27 10.52 1.88 2.57
CA LEU A 27 10.42 3.27 2.12
C LEU A 27 10.78 4.25 3.23
N SER A 28 11.19 3.77 4.40
CA SER A 28 11.57 4.59 5.54
C SER A 28 10.45 5.55 5.97
N LEU A 29 9.24 5.03 6.05
CA LEU A 29 8.08 5.82 6.46
C LEU A 29 7.89 5.75 7.97
N LYS A 30 7.11 6.70 8.51
CA LYS A 30 6.75 6.70 9.93
C LYS A 30 5.49 5.89 10.13
N THR A 31 5.49 5.00 11.11
CA THR A 31 4.33 4.14 11.40
C THR A 31 3.13 4.93 11.91
N THR A 32 3.38 6.09 12.52
CA THR A 32 2.32 6.95 13.06
C THR A 32 1.81 7.97 12.04
N ASP A 33 2.25 7.87 10.80
CA ASP A 33 1.85 8.81 9.76
C ASP A 33 0.44 8.46 9.29
N GLU A 34 -0.53 9.28 9.65
CA GLU A 34 -1.92 9.10 9.25
C GLU A 34 -2.07 9.10 7.72
N GLY A 35 -1.14 9.76 7.02
CA GLY A 35 -1.17 9.81 5.58
C GLY A 35 -1.05 8.43 4.93
N PHE A 36 -0.38 7.48 5.59
CA PHE A 36 -0.23 6.14 5.01
C PHE A 36 -1.58 5.47 4.77
N ASN A 37 -2.44 5.46 5.80
CA ASN A 37 -3.76 4.82 5.67
C ASN A 37 -4.60 5.53 4.62
N SER A 38 -4.56 6.86 4.58
CA SER A 38 -5.30 7.64 3.58
C SER A 38 -4.82 7.32 2.17
N ILE A 39 -3.52 7.17 1.98
CA ILE A 39 -2.95 6.84 0.67
C ILE A 39 -3.41 5.46 0.22
N ILE A 40 -3.43 4.48 1.12
CA ILE A 40 -3.89 3.14 0.79
C ILE A 40 -5.37 3.17 0.39
N GLU A 41 -6.19 3.94 1.12
CA GLU A 41 -7.61 4.08 0.78
C GLU A 41 -7.80 4.75 -0.58
N ASN A 42 -7.00 5.76 -0.88
CA ASN A 42 -7.06 6.42 -2.18
C ASN A 42 -6.67 5.48 -3.32
N LEU A 43 -5.63 4.68 -3.13
CA LEU A 43 -5.24 3.71 -4.14
C LEU A 43 -6.36 2.70 -4.39
N TYR A 44 -7.04 2.28 -3.34
CA TYR A 44 -8.17 1.37 -3.46
C TYR A 44 -9.33 2.02 -4.22
N LEU A 45 -9.66 3.27 -3.89
CA LEU A 45 -10.75 3.99 -4.56
C LEU A 45 -10.47 4.22 -6.04
N ARG A 46 -9.19 4.28 -6.41
CA ARG A 46 -8.78 4.45 -7.80
C ARG A 46 -8.60 3.12 -8.52
N ASP A 47 -8.96 2.01 -7.88
CA ASP A 47 -8.86 0.67 -8.42
C ASP A 47 -7.42 0.26 -8.78
N LEU A 48 -6.45 0.83 -8.09
CA LEU A 48 -5.04 0.50 -8.31
C LEU A 48 -4.56 -0.64 -7.42
N ILE A 49 -5.26 -0.91 -6.33
CA ILE A 49 -5.00 -2.05 -5.45
C ILE A 49 -6.31 -2.77 -5.17
N LEU A 50 -6.18 -4.03 -4.77
CA LEU A 50 -7.32 -4.82 -4.30
C LEU A 50 -7.74 -4.33 -2.91
N MET A 51 -8.92 -4.76 -2.44
CA MET A 51 -9.35 -4.41 -1.09
C MET A 51 -8.28 -4.86 -0.10
N PRO A 52 -7.68 -3.93 0.65
CA PRO A 52 -6.62 -4.31 1.58
C PRO A 52 -7.16 -5.08 2.77
N HIS A 53 -6.34 -5.98 3.28
CA HIS A 53 -6.68 -6.74 4.47
C HIS A 53 -6.62 -5.84 5.70
N ARG A 54 -7.65 -5.88 6.53
CA ARG A 54 -7.67 -5.09 7.76
C ARG A 54 -6.69 -5.66 8.77
N GLN A 55 -6.02 -4.75 9.45
CA GLN A 55 -5.15 -5.09 10.56
C GLN A 55 -5.97 -5.61 11.73
N ILE A 56 -5.59 -6.77 12.26
CA ILE A 56 -6.30 -7.38 13.39
C ILE A 56 -5.73 -6.90 14.72
N ASP A 57 -4.46 -6.47 14.71
CA ASP A 57 -3.77 -6.00 15.92
C ASP A 57 -4.34 -4.66 16.39
N LEU A 58 -4.98 -4.67 17.56
CA LEU A 58 -5.60 -3.48 18.13
C LEU A 58 -4.59 -2.43 18.61
N TYR A 59 -3.33 -2.82 18.71
CA TYR A 59 -2.28 -1.92 19.19
C TYR A 59 -1.51 -1.25 18.06
N SER A 60 -1.91 -1.52 16.82
CA SER A 60 -1.23 -0.93 15.66
C SER A 60 -1.98 0.29 15.15
N ASP A 61 -1.24 1.33 14.80
CA ASP A 61 -1.82 2.52 14.15
C ASP A 61 -2.15 2.25 12.68
N LEU A 62 -1.70 1.11 12.16
CA LEU A 62 -1.96 0.74 10.77
C LEU A 62 -3.34 0.13 10.64
N LYS A 63 -4.09 0.63 9.66
CA LYS A 63 -5.45 0.15 9.40
C LYS A 63 -5.46 -1.14 8.58
N TYR A 64 -4.46 -1.31 7.75
CA TYR A 64 -4.36 -2.45 6.83
C TYR A 64 -3.01 -3.13 6.98
N ASP A 65 -2.99 -4.47 6.91
CA ASP A 65 -1.74 -5.21 7.08
C ASP A 65 -1.19 -5.78 5.78
N LEU A 66 -2.03 -6.06 4.79
CA LEU A 66 -1.57 -6.58 3.50
C LEU A 66 -2.19 -5.80 2.36
N ILE A 67 -1.36 -5.41 1.42
CA ILE A 67 -1.77 -4.57 0.28
C ILE A 67 -1.28 -5.25 -1.00
N THR A 68 -2.20 -5.43 -1.96
CA THR A 68 -1.90 -6.12 -3.22
C THR A 68 -2.33 -5.25 -4.40
N ILE A 69 -1.45 -5.13 -5.38
CA ILE A 69 -1.77 -4.37 -6.59
C ILE A 69 -2.86 -5.08 -7.38
N SER A 70 -3.78 -4.31 -7.97
CA SER A 70 -4.87 -4.85 -8.79
C SER A 70 -4.40 -5.12 -10.21
N LYS A 71 -5.25 -5.78 -11.00
CA LYS A 71 -4.96 -5.97 -12.42
C LYS A 71 -4.88 -4.62 -13.14
N THR A 72 -5.76 -3.70 -12.77
CA THR A 72 -5.74 -2.35 -13.33
C THR A 72 -4.44 -1.66 -13.01
N GLY A 73 -3.97 -1.75 -11.76
CA GLY A 73 -2.70 -1.17 -11.36
C GLY A 73 -1.53 -1.78 -12.11
N ARG A 74 -1.54 -3.11 -12.33
CA ARG A 74 -0.46 -3.77 -13.08
C ARG A 74 -0.38 -3.31 -14.53
N LYS A 75 -1.52 -3.00 -15.12
CA LYS A 75 -1.56 -2.57 -16.52
C LYS A 75 -1.10 -1.14 -16.72
N LEU A 76 -1.06 -0.34 -15.65
CA LEU A 76 -0.58 1.03 -15.78
C LEU A 76 0.92 1.02 -16.03
N VAL A 77 1.30 1.53 -17.18
CA VAL A 77 2.72 1.67 -17.56
C VAL A 77 3.30 2.91 -16.93
N GLN A 78 2.48 3.91 -16.76
CA GLN A 78 2.91 5.18 -16.18
C GLN A 78 3.20 5.06 -14.71
N THR A 79 4.31 5.58 -14.32
CA THR A 79 4.77 5.55 -12.94
C THR A 79 5.29 6.89 -12.51
#